data_582cfb96662ab2fa95a0b5afa30d0dbd
#
_entry.id   582cfb96662ab2fa95a0b5afa30d0dbd
#
_cell.length_a   1.000
_cell.length_b   1.000
_cell.length_c   1.000
_cell.angle_alpha   90.00
_cell.angle_beta   90.00
_cell.angle_gamma   90.00
#
_symmetry.space_group_name_H-M   'P 1'
#
loop_
_entity.id
_entity.type
_entity.pdbx_description
1 polymer ?
#
loop_
_entity_poly.entity_id
_entity_poly.type
_entity_poly.pdbx_seq_one_letter_code
_entity_poly.pdbx_strand_id
1 'polypeptide(L)'
;MTNSKKDHPEIPLAGLNEVVKDPVEKLLSGYVEDFIAHNRAARVIAMGLHVLGIGFWPLIDHMTFRTLKVEQRAKEFLDCGYRYDEKLGVIEYENWWAKVYRKSGYPVLFIDQAYEGTRGRGSLIPEWVEAFSDKGLHHIAVRVADIEQAIFYLEKQGIEFAGNIVGGRGSDLRQIFTKPEVKKGKPFSVIELAERHRGYTGFLPPQAQGLMESTRHSK
;
A
#
# COMPACT_ATOMS: atom_id res chain seq x y z
N MET A 1 17.53 -38.57 -2.50
CA MET A 1 16.86 -37.45 -1.80
C MET A 1 16.38 -36.46 -2.87
N THR A 2 15.14 -36.63 -3.29
CA THR A 2 14.55 -35.84 -4.39
C THR A 2 13.89 -34.59 -3.82
N ASN A 3 14.44 -33.43 -4.22
CA ASN A 3 13.89 -32.12 -3.88
C ASN A 3 12.59 -31.92 -4.67
N SER A 4 11.45 -32.13 -4.01
CA SER A 4 10.14 -31.77 -4.53
C SER A 4 10.00 -30.25 -4.47
N LYS A 5 10.19 -29.58 -5.62
CA LYS A 5 9.69 -28.22 -5.82
C LYS A 5 8.17 -28.31 -5.68
N LYS A 6 7.63 -27.68 -4.65
CA LYS A 6 6.18 -27.43 -4.56
C LYS A 6 5.84 -26.42 -5.66
N ASP A 7 5.27 -26.90 -6.75
CA ASP A 7 4.64 -26.06 -7.76
C ASP A 7 3.49 -25.31 -7.07
N HIS A 8 3.63 -24.03 -6.92
CA HIS A 8 2.51 -23.17 -6.54
C HIS A 8 1.62 -23.03 -7.77
N PRO A 9 0.32 -23.27 -7.65
CA PRO A 9 -0.58 -23.11 -8.78
C PRO A 9 -0.51 -21.65 -9.27
N GLU A 10 -0.27 -21.48 -10.57
CA GLU A 10 -0.45 -20.20 -11.23
C GLU A 10 -1.90 -19.77 -11.08
N ILE A 11 -2.13 -18.59 -10.50
CA ILE A 11 -3.47 -18.02 -10.44
C ILE A 11 -3.83 -17.59 -11.85
N PRO A 12 -4.91 -18.11 -12.44
CA PRO A 12 -5.43 -17.51 -13.66
C PRO A 12 -5.94 -16.11 -13.29
N LEU A 13 -5.23 -15.07 -13.67
CA LEU A 13 -5.69 -13.67 -13.58
C LEU A 13 -6.89 -13.39 -14.53
N ALA A 14 -7.41 -14.43 -15.16
CA ALA A 14 -8.44 -14.41 -16.20
C ALA A 14 -9.87 -14.10 -15.70
N GLY A 15 -10.08 -13.53 -14.52
CA GLY A 15 -11.41 -13.18 -14.01
C GLY A 15 -11.71 -11.68 -13.94
N LEU A 16 -10.78 -10.80 -14.36
CA LEU A 16 -10.98 -9.34 -14.34
C LEU A 16 -11.34 -8.79 -15.74
N ASN A 17 -11.54 -9.67 -16.72
CA ASN A 17 -11.74 -9.25 -18.10
C ASN A 17 -13.21 -9.06 -18.45
N GLU A 18 -13.49 -7.92 -19.01
CA GLU A 18 -14.51 -7.52 -20.01
C GLU A 18 -15.50 -6.41 -19.66
N VAL A 19 -15.48 -5.80 -18.47
CA VAL A 19 -16.35 -4.62 -18.22
C VAL A 19 -15.57 -3.42 -17.66
N VAL A 20 -14.28 -3.30 -17.93
CA VAL A 20 -13.56 -2.08 -17.54
C VAL A 20 -13.91 -0.97 -18.52
N LYS A 21 -15.00 -0.25 -18.21
CA LYS A 21 -15.46 0.91 -19.00
C LYS A 21 -14.81 2.23 -18.55
N ASP A 22 -14.26 2.29 -17.34
CA ASP A 22 -13.68 3.51 -16.78
C ASP A 22 -12.15 3.51 -16.93
N PRO A 23 -11.56 4.54 -17.56
CA PRO A 23 -10.11 4.69 -17.67
C PRO A 23 -9.38 4.60 -16.31
N VAL A 24 -10.02 5.04 -15.23
CA VAL A 24 -9.48 4.96 -13.87
C VAL A 24 -9.35 3.52 -13.40
N GLU A 25 -10.39 2.71 -13.61
CA GLU A 25 -10.33 1.29 -13.24
C GLU A 25 -9.20 0.58 -13.97
N LYS A 26 -9.06 0.82 -15.26
CA LYS A 26 -7.98 0.25 -16.06
C LYS A 26 -6.60 0.65 -15.53
N LEU A 27 -6.42 1.94 -15.22
CA LEU A 27 -5.17 2.46 -14.69
C LEU A 27 -4.82 1.83 -13.35
N LEU A 28 -5.76 1.87 -12.40
CA LEU A 28 -5.51 1.37 -11.06
C LEU A 28 -5.43 -0.16 -11.00
N SER A 29 -6.21 -0.88 -11.81
CA SER A 29 -6.10 -2.33 -11.92
C SER A 29 -4.70 -2.76 -12.34
N GLY A 30 -4.09 -2.08 -13.31
CA GLY A 30 -2.71 -2.36 -13.71
C GLY A 30 -1.70 -2.22 -12.55
N TYR A 31 -1.86 -1.19 -11.71
CA TYR A 31 -1.02 -1.04 -10.51
C TYR A 31 -1.27 -2.13 -9.47
N VAL A 32 -2.52 -2.50 -9.24
CA VAL A 32 -2.89 -3.55 -8.28
C VAL A 32 -2.39 -4.92 -8.74
N GLU A 33 -2.54 -5.25 -10.02
CA GLU A 33 -2.06 -6.51 -10.61
C GLU A 33 -0.55 -6.63 -10.51
N ASP A 34 0.20 -5.58 -10.88
CA ASP A 34 1.66 -5.55 -10.75
C ASP A 34 2.08 -5.70 -9.28
N PHE A 35 1.38 -5.02 -8.37
CA PHE A 35 1.65 -5.13 -6.93
C PHE A 35 1.42 -6.55 -6.41
N ILE A 36 0.29 -7.20 -6.74
CA ILE A 36 -0.02 -8.59 -6.36
C ILE A 36 1.05 -9.54 -6.93
N ALA A 37 1.49 -9.32 -8.16
CA ALA A 37 2.51 -10.16 -8.79
C ALA A 37 3.86 -10.11 -8.05
N HIS A 38 4.17 -9.00 -7.36
CA HIS A 38 5.47 -8.77 -6.73
C HIS A 38 5.43 -8.74 -5.20
N ASN A 39 4.27 -8.87 -4.55
CA ASN A 39 4.13 -8.86 -3.11
C ASN A 39 3.48 -10.15 -2.59
N ARG A 40 4.20 -10.89 -1.74
CA ARG A 40 3.74 -12.20 -1.23
C ARG A 40 2.49 -12.07 -0.38
N ALA A 41 2.42 -11.06 0.51
CA ALA A 41 1.25 -10.86 1.37
C ALA A 41 0.01 -10.51 0.54
N ALA A 42 0.16 -9.66 -0.49
CA ALA A 42 -0.93 -9.34 -1.41
C ALA A 42 -1.43 -10.60 -2.15
N ARG A 43 -0.52 -11.47 -2.61
CA ARG A 43 -0.91 -12.75 -3.23
C ARG A 43 -1.69 -13.65 -2.29
N VAL A 44 -1.23 -13.79 -1.04
CA VAL A 44 -1.92 -14.62 -0.03
C VAL A 44 -3.34 -14.12 0.19
N ILE A 45 -3.52 -12.81 0.35
CA ILE A 45 -4.83 -12.19 0.51
C ILE A 45 -5.69 -12.40 -0.74
N ALA A 46 -5.15 -12.11 -1.92
CA ALA A 46 -5.86 -12.27 -3.19
C ALA A 46 -6.32 -13.71 -3.43
N MET A 47 -5.48 -14.70 -3.11
CA MET A 47 -5.85 -16.12 -3.20
C MET A 47 -6.98 -16.49 -2.25
N GLY A 48 -6.93 -16.04 -1.00
CA GLY A 48 -7.98 -16.28 -0.02
C GLY A 48 -9.33 -15.71 -0.46
N LEU A 49 -9.33 -14.52 -1.03
CA LEU A 49 -10.52 -13.86 -1.57
C LEU A 49 -11.05 -14.57 -2.82
N HIS A 50 -10.15 -14.98 -3.70
CA HIS A 50 -10.52 -15.70 -4.93
C HIS A 50 -11.31 -16.98 -4.64
N VAL A 51 -10.92 -17.73 -3.61
CA VAL A 51 -11.65 -18.94 -3.16
C VAL A 51 -13.09 -18.61 -2.77
N LEU A 52 -13.34 -17.39 -2.29
CA LEU A 52 -14.67 -16.91 -1.91
C LEU A 52 -15.41 -16.19 -3.06
N GLY A 53 -14.81 -16.13 -4.26
CA GLY A 53 -15.36 -15.38 -5.39
C GLY A 53 -15.30 -13.87 -5.22
N ILE A 54 -14.43 -13.38 -4.32
CA ILE A 54 -14.26 -11.94 -4.02
C ILE A 54 -12.97 -11.45 -4.69
N GLY A 55 -13.05 -10.33 -5.40
CA GLY A 55 -11.88 -9.63 -5.92
C GLY A 55 -11.11 -8.88 -4.81
N PHE A 56 -9.84 -8.55 -5.10
CA PHE A 56 -9.00 -7.80 -4.15
C PHE A 56 -9.45 -6.34 -3.98
N TRP A 57 -10.02 -5.76 -5.03
CA TRP A 57 -10.40 -4.36 -5.13
C TRP A 57 -11.25 -3.81 -3.98
N PRO A 58 -12.35 -4.49 -3.53
CA PRO A 58 -13.21 -3.96 -2.46
C PRO A 58 -12.53 -3.79 -1.12
N LEU A 59 -11.37 -4.42 -0.91
CA LEU A 59 -10.62 -4.32 0.33
C LEU A 59 -9.63 -3.17 0.36
N ILE A 60 -9.34 -2.54 -0.77
CA ILE A 60 -8.34 -1.48 -0.83
C ILE A 60 -8.87 -0.24 -0.11
N ASP A 61 -8.20 0.14 0.96
CA ASP A 61 -8.44 1.37 1.70
C ASP A 61 -7.76 2.56 1.01
N HIS A 62 -6.47 2.44 0.78
CA HIS A 62 -5.68 3.43 0.04
C HIS A 62 -4.46 2.78 -0.64
N MET A 63 -3.86 3.54 -1.53
CA MET A 63 -2.68 3.16 -2.29
C MET A 63 -1.64 4.27 -2.17
N THR A 64 -0.37 3.90 -1.98
CA THR A 64 0.72 4.87 -1.81
C THR A 64 1.79 4.71 -2.86
N PHE A 65 2.12 5.82 -3.49
CA PHE A 65 3.20 5.98 -4.44
C PHE A 65 4.33 6.81 -3.82
N ARG A 66 5.56 6.52 -4.18
CA ARG A 66 6.74 7.32 -3.84
C ARG A 66 7.29 7.99 -5.10
N THR A 67 7.65 9.26 -5.00
CA THR A 67 8.17 10.02 -6.14
C THR A 67 9.20 11.08 -5.70
N LEU A 68 9.93 11.61 -6.65
CA LEU A 68 10.74 12.81 -6.47
C LEU A 68 9.98 14.09 -6.82
N LYS A 69 8.80 13.99 -7.49
CA LYS A 69 8.00 15.14 -7.95
C LYS A 69 6.51 14.81 -7.88
N VAL A 70 5.87 15.15 -6.77
CA VAL A 70 4.44 14.87 -6.53
C VAL A 70 3.55 15.40 -7.63
N GLU A 71 3.74 16.64 -8.08
CA GLU A 71 2.88 17.28 -9.08
C GLU A 71 2.93 16.53 -10.42
N GLN A 72 4.12 16.09 -10.81
CA GLN A 72 4.28 15.33 -12.04
C GLN A 72 3.66 13.94 -11.92
N ARG A 73 3.87 13.29 -10.77
CA ARG A 73 3.33 11.96 -10.52
C ARG A 73 1.80 11.95 -10.43
N ALA A 74 1.21 12.99 -9.84
CA ALA A 74 -0.23 13.13 -9.68
C ALA A 74 -0.98 13.34 -11.00
N LYS A 75 -0.31 13.83 -12.05
CA LYS A 75 -0.97 14.26 -13.27
C LYS A 75 -1.87 13.18 -13.90
N GLU A 76 -1.38 11.94 -13.99
CA GLU A 76 -2.16 10.85 -14.57
C GLU A 76 -3.46 10.55 -13.79
N PHE A 77 -3.44 10.72 -12.46
CA PHE A 77 -4.61 10.52 -11.62
C PHE A 77 -5.57 11.70 -11.70
N LEU A 78 -5.05 12.93 -11.78
CA LEU A 78 -5.85 14.13 -11.99
C LEU A 78 -6.57 14.08 -13.36
N ASP A 79 -5.88 13.63 -14.40
CA ASP A 79 -6.44 13.44 -15.74
C ASP A 79 -7.57 12.39 -15.73
N CYS A 80 -7.51 11.42 -14.82
CA CYS A 80 -8.56 10.43 -14.56
C CYS A 80 -9.64 10.88 -13.58
N GLY A 81 -9.66 12.14 -13.15
CA GLY A 81 -10.72 12.74 -12.33
C GLY A 81 -10.51 12.63 -10.82
N TYR A 82 -9.35 12.19 -10.34
CA TYR A 82 -8.98 12.42 -8.95
C TYR A 82 -8.85 13.92 -8.66
N ARG A 83 -9.01 14.30 -7.39
CA ARG A 83 -8.83 15.67 -6.92
C ARG A 83 -7.96 15.67 -5.67
N TYR A 84 -7.10 16.66 -5.58
CA TYR A 84 -6.32 16.91 -4.36
C TYR A 84 -7.27 17.19 -3.19
N ASP A 85 -7.00 16.58 -2.03
CA ASP A 85 -7.75 16.82 -0.80
C ASP A 85 -7.25 18.12 -0.12
N GLU A 86 -7.79 19.25 -0.56
CA GLU A 86 -7.41 20.57 -0.04
C GLU A 86 -7.74 20.74 1.45
N LYS A 87 -8.75 20.02 1.96
CA LYS A 87 -9.12 20.08 3.38
C LYS A 87 -8.08 19.42 4.26
N LEU A 88 -7.48 18.34 3.78
CA LEU A 88 -6.41 17.65 4.48
C LEU A 88 -5.07 18.40 4.31
N GLY A 89 -4.89 19.07 3.19
CA GLY A 89 -3.68 19.81 2.87
C GLY A 89 -2.48 18.91 2.63
N VAL A 90 -1.30 19.48 2.74
CA VAL A 90 -0.03 18.74 2.73
C VAL A 90 0.16 18.11 4.10
N ILE A 91 0.40 16.81 4.12
CA ILE A 91 0.73 16.10 5.36
C ILE A 91 2.25 16.12 5.48
N GLU A 92 2.76 16.82 6.50
CA GLU A 92 4.18 16.99 6.73
C GLU A 92 4.71 16.05 7.80
N TYR A 93 5.90 15.49 7.54
CA TYR A 93 6.66 14.65 8.45
C TYR A 93 8.07 15.22 8.63
N GLU A 94 8.93 14.52 9.37
CA GLU A 94 10.28 15.01 9.67
C GLU A 94 11.09 15.31 8.40
N ASN A 95 11.23 14.34 7.49
CA ASN A 95 12.09 14.45 6.30
C ASN A 95 11.38 14.13 4.98
N TRP A 96 10.06 14.03 5.00
CA TRP A 96 9.20 13.80 3.84
C TRP A 96 7.82 14.41 4.04
N TRP A 97 7.01 14.43 3.00
CA TRP A 97 5.65 14.94 3.00
C TRP A 97 4.80 14.18 1.99
N ALA A 98 3.49 14.27 2.13
CA ALA A 98 2.53 13.61 1.26
C ALA A 98 1.41 14.54 0.81
N LYS A 99 0.90 14.33 -0.39
CA LYS A 99 -0.41 14.82 -0.83
C LYS A 99 -1.37 13.68 -1.00
N VAL A 100 -2.63 13.93 -0.65
CA VAL A 100 -3.71 12.96 -0.75
C VAL A 100 -4.65 13.35 -1.89
N TYR A 101 -5.01 12.36 -2.70
CA TYR A 101 -5.93 12.55 -3.82
C TYR A 101 -7.12 11.61 -3.65
N ARG A 102 -8.32 12.13 -3.94
CA ARG A 102 -9.58 11.40 -3.80
C ARG A 102 -10.40 11.44 -5.07
N LYS A 103 -11.10 10.34 -5.32
CA LYS A 103 -12.19 10.22 -6.29
C LYS A 103 -13.27 9.35 -5.68
N SER A 104 -14.54 9.78 -5.77
CA SER A 104 -15.66 9.01 -5.23
C SER A 104 -15.75 7.62 -5.87
N GLY A 105 -15.93 6.59 -5.06
CA GLY A 105 -16.00 5.20 -5.50
C GLY A 105 -14.63 4.53 -5.75
N TYR A 106 -13.53 5.23 -5.49
CA TYR A 106 -12.16 4.72 -5.72
C TYR A 106 -11.31 4.82 -4.45
N PRO A 107 -10.26 3.97 -4.33
CA PRO A 107 -9.29 4.07 -3.23
C PRO A 107 -8.66 5.45 -3.14
N VAL A 108 -8.34 5.87 -1.94
CA VAL A 108 -7.56 7.09 -1.71
C VAL A 108 -6.13 6.88 -2.19
N LEU A 109 -5.53 7.90 -2.82
CA LEU A 109 -4.15 7.85 -3.26
C LEU A 109 -3.30 8.78 -2.42
N PHE A 110 -2.18 8.24 -1.91
CA PHE A 110 -1.08 9.00 -1.32
C PHE A 110 0.04 9.10 -2.31
N ILE A 111 0.63 10.27 -2.42
CA ILE A 111 1.84 10.49 -3.19
C ILE A 111 2.86 11.16 -2.28
N ASP A 112 3.90 10.39 -1.93
CA ASP A 112 4.92 10.74 -0.96
C ASP A 112 6.18 11.27 -1.64
N GLN A 113 6.75 12.33 -1.09
CA GLN A 113 8.01 12.94 -1.56
C GLN A 113 8.90 13.33 -0.38
N ALA A 114 10.20 13.12 -0.50
CA ALA A 114 11.17 13.68 0.43
C ALA A 114 11.26 15.21 0.28
N TYR A 115 11.55 15.90 1.37
CA TYR A 115 11.94 17.31 1.27
C TYR A 115 13.27 17.45 0.51
N GLU A 116 13.45 18.60 -0.11
CA GLU A 116 14.74 18.95 -0.70
C GLU A 116 15.76 19.40 0.34
N GLY A 117 17.03 19.29 -0.01
CA GLY A 117 18.14 19.79 0.80
C GLY A 117 18.30 19.06 2.13
N THR A 118 18.64 19.83 3.18
CA THR A 118 18.99 19.27 4.50
C THR A 118 17.81 18.64 5.22
N ARG A 119 16.59 19.15 5.05
CA ARG A 119 15.37 18.61 5.67
C ARG A 119 15.06 17.20 5.17
N GLY A 120 15.30 16.91 3.90
CA GLY A 120 15.03 15.58 3.31
C GLY A 120 16.10 14.55 3.61
N ARG A 121 17.20 14.91 4.28
CA ARG A 121 18.29 14.00 4.58
C ARG A 121 17.80 12.82 5.42
N GLY A 122 18.19 11.61 5.01
CA GLY A 122 17.77 10.36 5.68
C GLY A 122 16.37 9.87 5.33
N SER A 123 15.65 10.53 4.41
CA SER A 123 14.42 9.96 3.86
C SER A 123 14.71 8.73 3.01
N LEU A 124 13.87 7.71 3.14
CA LEU A 124 13.97 6.47 2.36
C LEU A 124 13.43 6.64 0.93
N ILE A 125 12.71 7.72 0.64
CA ILE A 125 11.99 7.90 -0.62
C ILE A 125 12.94 8.04 -1.82
N PRO A 126 13.99 8.87 -1.80
CA PRO A 126 14.86 9.03 -2.96
C PRO A 126 15.55 7.74 -3.38
N GLU A 127 16.12 7.00 -2.42
CA GLU A 127 16.77 5.71 -2.71
C GLU A 127 15.79 4.66 -3.23
N TRP A 128 14.56 4.68 -2.73
CA TRP A 128 13.52 3.79 -3.21
C TRP A 128 13.14 4.10 -4.66
N VAL A 129 12.95 5.38 -4.98
CA VAL A 129 12.62 5.83 -6.35
C VAL A 129 13.76 5.53 -7.32
N GLU A 130 15.01 5.73 -6.91
CA GLU A 130 16.19 5.38 -7.71
C GLU A 130 16.23 3.88 -8.04
N ALA A 131 15.93 3.03 -7.06
CA ALA A 131 15.99 1.58 -7.21
C ALA A 131 14.84 1.00 -8.04
N PHE A 132 13.64 1.55 -7.92
CA PHE A 132 12.39 0.93 -8.38
C PHE A 132 11.56 1.81 -9.31
N SER A 133 11.93 3.05 -9.55
CA SER A 133 11.17 4.12 -10.22
C SER A 133 9.94 4.58 -9.41
N ASP A 134 9.32 5.68 -9.86
CA ASP A 134 8.11 6.22 -9.25
C ASP A 134 6.79 5.72 -9.88
N LYS A 135 6.91 4.70 -10.76
CA LYS A 135 5.75 4.13 -11.47
C LYS A 135 5.14 2.91 -10.78
N GLY A 136 5.71 2.47 -9.66
CA GLY A 136 5.19 1.36 -8.87
C GLY A 136 4.53 1.84 -7.56
N LEU A 137 3.73 0.96 -6.97
CA LEU A 137 3.20 1.15 -5.63
C LEU A 137 4.25 0.80 -4.57
N HIS A 138 4.37 1.66 -3.55
CA HIS A 138 5.10 1.31 -2.34
C HIS A 138 4.26 0.40 -1.45
N HIS A 139 2.98 0.74 -1.23
CA HIS A 139 2.07 -0.12 -0.49
C HIS A 139 0.61 0.00 -0.96
N ILE A 140 -0.12 -1.05 -0.65
CA ILE A 140 -1.58 -1.07 -0.64
C ILE A 140 -2.01 -1.28 0.81
N ALA A 141 -2.89 -0.42 1.31
CA ALA A 141 -3.58 -0.63 2.56
C ALA A 141 -4.86 -1.42 2.33
N VAL A 142 -5.02 -2.50 3.10
CA VAL A 142 -6.18 -3.39 3.06
C VAL A 142 -7.02 -3.13 4.30
N ARG A 143 -8.31 -2.89 4.10
CA ARG A 143 -9.25 -2.73 5.21
C ARG A 143 -9.53 -4.08 5.87
N VAL A 144 -9.37 -4.13 7.19
CA VAL A 144 -9.69 -5.28 8.01
C VAL A 144 -10.69 -4.90 9.11
N ALA A 145 -11.49 -5.86 9.55
CA ALA A 145 -12.46 -5.65 10.63
C ALA A 145 -11.83 -5.81 12.02
N ASP A 146 -10.82 -6.66 12.13
CA ASP A 146 -10.07 -6.96 13.36
C ASP A 146 -8.61 -7.20 12.97
N ILE A 147 -7.74 -6.27 13.34
CA ILE A 147 -6.34 -6.28 12.93
C ILE A 147 -5.55 -7.41 13.60
N GLU A 148 -5.83 -7.74 14.86
CA GLU A 148 -5.18 -8.85 15.58
C GLU A 148 -5.55 -10.19 14.95
N GLN A 149 -6.80 -10.37 14.57
CA GLN A 149 -7.25 -11.58 13.89
C GLN A 149 -6.64 -11.70 12.50
N ALA A 150 -6.57 -10.61 11.76
CA ALA A 150 -5.94 -10.57 10.43
C ALA A 150 -4.45 -10.92 10.51
N ILE A 151 -3.71 -10.36 11.48
CA ILE A 151 -2.30 -10.68 11.74
C ILE A 151 -2.16 -12.18 12.01
N PHE A 152 -2.95 -12.73 12.94
CA PHE A 152 -2.88 -14.15 13.31
C PHE A 152 -3.07 -15.09 12.11
N TYR A 153 -4.04 -14.80 11.22
CA TYR A 153 -4.25 -15.63 10.03
C TYR A 153 -3.13 -15.49 9.00
N LEU A 154 -2.63 -14.29 8.79
CA LEU A 154 -1.55 -14.05 7.83
C LEU A 154 -0.22 -14.65 8.32
N GLU A 155 0.07 -14.59 9.62
CA GLU A 155 1.24 -15.26 10.21
C GLU A 155 1.20 -16.78 10.00
N LYS A 156 0.02 -17.40 10.10
CA LYS A 156 -0.16 -18.83 9.76
C LYS A 156 0.14 -19.14 8.28
N GLN A 157 0.04 -18.15 7.39
CA GLN A 157 0.43 -18.24 5.99
C GLN A 157 1.91 -17.87 5.77
N GLY A 158 2.66 -17.65 6.85
CA GLY A 158 4.07 -17.30 6.83
C GLY A 158 4.34 -15.85 6.41
N ILE A 159 3.37 -14.95 6.59
CA ILE A 159 3.56 -13.51 6.43
C ILE A 159 4.04 -12.95 7.76
N GLU A 160 5.11 -12.19 7.73
CA GLU A 160 5.67 -11.53 8.90
C GLU A 160 5.32 -10.04 8.89
N PHE A 161 5.25 -9.44 10.08
CA PHE A 161 4.92 -8.03 10.25
C PHE A 161 6.14 -7.22 10.73
N ALA A 162 6.14 -5.92 10.42
CA ALA A 162 7.17 -4.96 10.80
C ALA A 162 6.67 -4.12 11.99
N GLY A 163 7.38 -4.20 13.11
CA GLY A 163 7.04 -3.42 14.30
C GLY A 163 5.75 -3.87 15.00
N ASN A 164 5.07 -2.91 15.61
CA ASN A 164 3.83 -3.12 16.36
C ASN A 164 2.66 -2.40 15.69
N ILE A 165 1.43 -2.79 16.08
CA ILE A 165 0.23 -2.05 15.67
C ILE A 165 0.34 -0.61 16.17
N VAL A 166 0.21 0.34 15.24
CA VAL A 166 0.12 1.77 15.52
C VAL A 166 -1.34 2.15 15.67
N GLY A 167 -1.67 2.87 16.72
CA GLY A 167 -3.05 3.15 17.13
C GLY A 167 -3.51 2.22 18.25
N GLY A 168 -3.96 2.80 19.40
CA GLY A 168 -4.47 2.05 20.55
C GLY A 168 -5.82 1.39 20.28
N ARG A 169 -6.20 0.40 21.10
CA ARG A 169 -7.56 -0.14 21.09
C ARG A 169 -8.56 0.99 21.34
N GLY A 170 -9.56 1.12 20.49
CA GLY A 170 -10.55 2.19 20.55
C GLY A 170 -10.17 3.47 19.81
N SER A 171 -9.00 3.57 19.19
CA SER A 171 -8.70 4.65 18.24
C SER A 171 -9.53 4.50 16.96
N ASP A 172 -9.69 5.61 16.21
CA ASP A 172 -10.44 5.60 14.95
C ASP A 172 -9.72 4.86 13.83
N LEU A 173 -8.40 4.72 13.94
CA LEU A 173 -7.55 4.08 12.96
C LEU A 173 -6.46 3.29 13.66
N ARG A 174 -6.27 2.03 13.25
CA ARG A 174 -5.19 1.15 13.69
C ARG A 174 -4.52 0.55 12.47
N GLN A 175 -3.20 0.49 12.47
CA GLN A 175 -2.43 0.14 11.27
C GLN A 175 -1.18 -0.67 11.63
N ILE A 176 -0.76 -1.55 10.70
CA ILE A 176 0.51 -2.26 10.76
C ILE A 176 0.98 -2.60 9.36
N PHE A 177 2.29 -2.56 9.11
CA PHE A 177 2.90 -3.05 7.88
C PHE A 177 3.32 -4.52 8.00
N THR A 178 3.21 -5.26 6.91
CA THR A 178 3.98 -6.49 6.74
C THR A 178 5.47 -6.17 6.63
N LYS A 179 6.35 -7.16 6.90
CA LYS A 179 7.76 -7.01 6.51
C LYS A 179 7.84 -6.72 5.01
N PRO A 180 8.78 -5.84 4.60
CA PRO A 180 8.94 -5.50 3.19
C PRO A 180 9.33 -6.70 2.34
N GLU A 181 8.75 -6.80 1.16
CA GLU A 181 9.34 -7.60 0.10
C GLU A 181 10.70 -7.03 -0.29
N VAL A 182 11.65 -7.89 -0.60
CA VAL A 182 12.99 -7.49 -1.00
C VAL A 182 13.16 -7.67 -2.51
N LYS A 183 13.51 -6.60 -3.21
CA LYS A 183 13.82 -6.60 -4.63
C LYS A 183 15.17 -5.92 -4.86
N LYS A 184 16.06 -6.53 -5.63
CA LYS A 184 17.43 -6.03 -5.83
C LYS A 184 18.18 -5.76 -4.52
N GLY A 185 17.95 -6.57 -3.48
CA GLY A 185 18.60 -6.42 -2.16
C GLY A 185 18.10 -5.22 -1.33
N LYS A 186 17.03 -4.54 -1.75
CA LYS A 186 16.44 -3.39 -1.04
C LYS A 186 14.98 -3.64 -0.69
N PRO A 187 14.45 -3.07 0.44
CA PRO A 187 13.03 -3.08 0.77
C PRO A 187 12.22 -2.45 -0.35
N PHE A 188 11.22 -3.18 -0.87
CA PHE A 188 10.47 -2.77 -2.05
C PHE A 188 9.05 -2.37 -1.73
N SER A 189 8.21 -3.30 -1.27
CA SER A 189 6.79 -3.07 -1.06
C SER A 189 6.26 -3.76 0.18
N VAL A 190 5.21 -3.23 0.76
CA VAL A 190 4.53 -3.78 1.94
C VAL A 190 3.01 -3.80 1.73
N ILE A 191 2.31 -4.72 2.39
CA ILE A 191 0.88 -4.56 2.67
C ILE A 191 0.74 -3.82 3.99
N GLU A 192 -0.19 -2.88 4.02
CA GLU A 192 -0.69 -2.28 5.24
C GLU A 192 -2.03 -2.91 5.62
N LEU A 193 -2.19 -3.32 6.86
CA LEU A 193 -3.51 -3.61 7.41
C LEU A 193 -4.06 -2.34 8.07
N ALA A 194 -5.27 -1.93 7.71
CA ALA A 194 -5.94 -0.74 8.23
C ALA A 194 -7.29 -1.12 8.83
N GLU A 195 -7.42 -1.00 10.16
CA GLU A 195 -8.67 -1.17 10.88
C GLU A 195 -9.24 0.20 11.21
N ARG A 196 -10.46 0.49 10.71
CA ARG A 196 -11.13 1.78 10.87
C ARG A 196 -12.40 1.63 11.68
N HIS A 197 -12.61 2.56 12.61
CA HIS A 197 -13.77 2.59 13.48
C HIS A 197 -14.65 3.82 13.26
N ARG A 198 -15.90 3.75 13.67
CA ARG A 198 -16.87 4.86 13.71
C ARG A 198 -17.00 5.63 12.37
N GLY A 199 -16.80 4.95 11.23
CA GLY A 199 -16.86 5.59 9.93
C GLY A 199 -15.73 6.58 9.64
N TYR A 200 -14.64 6.55 10.42
CA TYR A 200 -13.50 7.44 10.21
C TYR A 200 -12.83 7.19 8.86
N THR A 201 -12.72 8.24 8.06
CA THR A 201 -12.10 8.22 6.71
C THR A 201 -10.84 9.07 6.62
N GLY A 202 -10.43 9.67 7.75
CA GLY A 202 -9.23 10.49 7.85
C GLY A 202 -7.95 9.68 8.00
N PHE A 203 -6.85 10.40 8.23
CA PHE A 203 -5.53 9.85 8.49
C PHE A 203 -4.90 10.56 9.69
N LEU A 204 -4.09 9.83 10.44
CA LEU A 204 -3.44 10.33 11.64
C LEU A 204 -1.93 10.45 11.36
N PRO A 205 -1.42 11.66 11.04
CA PRO A 205 -0.02 11.86 10.64
C PRO A 205 1.02 11.22 11.56
N PRO A 206 0.89 11.28 12.91
CA PRO A 206 1.86 10.61 13.80
C PRO A 206 1.96 9.11 13.61
N GLN A 207 0.88 8.46 13.16
CA GLN A 207 0.88 7.01 12.92
C GLN A 207 1.70 6.65 11.67
N ALA A 208 1.59 7.42 10.59
CA ALA A 208 2.34 7.17 9.37
C ALA A 208 3.86 7.30 9.56
N GLN A 209 4.31 8.22 10.43
CA GLN A 209 5.72 8.32 10.81
C GLN A 209 6.20 7.01 11.48
N GLY A 210 5.46 6.50 12.45
CA GLY A 210 5.78 5.24 13.12
C GLY A 210 5.82 4.03 12.18
N LEU A 211 4.90 3.97 11.20
CA LEU A 211 4.89 2.94 10.16
C LEU A 211 6.11 3.04 9.24
N MET A 212 6.49 4.25 8.81
CA MET A 212 7.68 4.46 7.99
C MET A 212 8.95 3.99 8.72
N GLU A 213 9.07 4.27 10.00
CA GLU A 213 10.21 3.89 10.83
C GLU A 213 10.29 2.36 11.01
N SER A 214 9.15 1.68 11.15
CA SER A 214 9.11 0.22 11.32
C SER A 214 9.76 -0.53 10.15
N THR A 215 9.72 0.04 8.94
CA THR A 215 10.33 -0.56 7.74
C THR A 215 11.86 -0.43 7.70
N ARG A 216 12.47 0.46 8.50
CA ARG A 216 13.93 0.63 8.57
C ARG A 216 14.64 -0.49 9.31
N HIS A 217 13.99 -1.08 10.31
CA HIS A 217 14.59 -2.05 11.24
C HIS A 217 14.26 -3.51 10.92
N SER A 218 13.64 -3.78 9.77
CA SER A 218 13.35 -5.15 9.32
C SER A 218 14.63 -5.78 8.76
N LYS A 219 15.56 -6.18 9.66
CA LYS A 219 16.70 -7.04 9.34
C LYS A 219 16.31 -8.50 9.49
#